data_4505fb85e2c6e256c35b7be75a70317c
#
_entry.id   4505fb85e2c6e256c35b7be75a70317c
#
_cell.length_a   1.000
_cell.length_b   1.000
_cell.length_c   1.000
_cell.angle_alpha   90.00
_cell.angle_beta   90.00
_cell.angle_gamma   90.00
#
_symmetry.space_group_name_H-M   'P 1'
#
loop_
_entity.id
_entity.type
_entity.pdbx_description
1 polymer ?
#
loop_
_entity_poly.entity_id
_entity_poly.type
_entity_poly.pdbx_seq_one_letter_code
_entity_poly.pdbx_strand_id
1 'polypeptide(L)'
;FGLPVKAGTIIGGAIGILIFLSKDAKSGMDKMTKYLGSIMILVVLFVAFKSKPPVGEAVTSVYKFSEAPGLVFPMITLLGGSCGGYITFSGAHRLLDAGFSGTKDLPEVRRSVLMGITVSGTMRILLFLAVLGVVTAMPQVVGSDAWVASPPAAAFQAGAGVIGYKIFGLVIFFAACTSIIGAAYTSVSFLKTLHPFIMENEKWFVIG
;
A
#
# COMPACT_ATOMS: atom_id res chain seq x y z
N PHE A 1 2.72 17.11 -7.85
CA PHE A 1 4.01 17.78 -7.75
C PHE A 1 4.50 18.37 -9.11
N GLY A 2 3.79 18.15 -10.21
CA GLY A 2 4.17 18.68 -11.53
C GLY A 2 5.40 18.01 -12.18
N LEU A 3 5.93 16.96 -11.58
CA LEU A 3 7.05 16.20 -12.15
C LEU A 3 6.54 15.19 -13.20
N PRO A 4 7.24 15.01 -14.33
CA PRO A 4 6.93 13.95 -15.28
C PRO A 4 7.09 12.58 -14.61
N VAL A 5 6.24 11.62 -14.99
CA VAL A 5 6.19 10.27 -14.39
C VAL A 5 7.57 9.62 -14.35
N LYS A 6 8.34 9.72 -15.45
CA LYS A 6 9.71 9.18 -15.52
C LYS A 6 10.64 9.75 -14.46
N ALA A 7 10.59 11.07 -14.22
CA ALA A 7 11.40 11.70 -13.18
C ALA A 7 10.98 11.24 -11.78
N GLY A 8 9.68 11.13 -11.51
CA GLY A 8 9.17 10.61 -10.26
C GLY A 8 9.63 9.18 -9.98
N THR A 9 9.63 8.31 -10.99
CA THR A 9 10.09 6.92 -10.88
C THR A 9 11.58 6.84 -10.56
N ILE A 10 12.41 7.63 -11.27
CA ILE A 10 13.87 7.66 -11.04
C ILE A 10 14.18 8.17 -9.63
N ILE A 11 13.53 9.25 -9.19
CA ILE A 11 13.72 9.81 -7.85
C ILE A 11 13.27 8.80 -6.78
N GLY A 12 12.11 8.17 -6.95
CA GLY A 12 11.62 7.16 -6.01
C GLY A 12 12.52 5.94 -5.92
N GLY A 13 13.02 5.45 -7.06
CA GLY A 13 14.00 4.35 -7.11
C GLY A 13 15.32 4.72 -6.43
N ALA A 14 15.87 5.91 -6.74
CA ALA A 14 17.11 6.39 -6.12
C ALA A 14 16.97 6.53 -4.59
N ILE A 15 15.86 7.11 -4.11
CA ILE A 15 15.58 7.20 -2.67
C ILE A 15 15.48 5.81 -2.05
N GLY A 16 14.79 4.86 -2.72
CA GLY A 16 14.66 3.49 -2.25
C GLY A 16 16.02 2.81 -2.09
N ILE A 17 16.89 2.92 -3.09
CA ILE A 17 18.26 2.38 -3.05
C ILE A 17 19.10 3.04 -1.95
N LEU A 18 19.08 4.37 -1.83
CA LEU A 18 19.83 5.11 -0.81
C LEU A 18 19.39 4.71 0.61
N ILE A 19 18.09 4.56 0.85
CA ILE A 19 17.57 4.10 2.13
C ILE A 19 18.03 2.67 2.41
N PHE A 20 17.99 1.79 1.41
CA PHE A 20 18.45 0.40 1.57
C PHE A 20 19.94 0.31 1.91
N LEU A 21 20.78 1.16 1.30
CA LEU A 21 22.22 1.18 1.53
C LEU A 21 22.62 1.81 2.88
N SER A 22 21.72 2.55 3.52
CA SER A 22 22.00 3.15 4.84
C SER A 22 22.05 2.09 5.94
N LYS A 23 22.97 2.26 6.91
CA LYS A 23 23.14 1.30 8.03
C LYS A 23 21.89 1.19 8.92
N ASP A 24 21.07 2.25 8.98
CA ASP A 24 19.84 2.35 9.79
C ASP A 24 18.56 2.28 8.95
N ALA A 25 18.65 1.76 7.73
CA ALA A 25 17.55 1.71 6.77
C ALA A 25 16.24 1.15 7.37
N LYS A 26 16.34 0.04 8.11
CA LYS A 26 15.18 -0.64 8.70
C LYS A 26 14.48 0.24 9.74
N SER A 27 15.22 0.86 10.65
CA SER A 27 14.65 1.72 11.70
C SER A 27 14.06 3.02 11.13
N GLY A 28 14.75 3.65 10.18
CA GLY A 28 14.26 4.85 9.49
C GLY A 28 12.98 4.58 8.70
N MET A 29 12.95 3.48 7.96
CA MET A 29 11.79 3.04 7.18
C MET A 29 10.58 2.75 8.08
N ASP A 30 10.76 2.04 9.18
CA ASP A 30 9.69 1.72 10.13
C ASP A 30 9.07 2.98 10.75
N LYS A 31 9.91 3.93 11.16
CA LYS A 31 9.42 5.22 11.69
C LYS A 31 8.64 5.99 10.64
N MET A 32 9.19 6.12 9.44
CA MET A 32 8.57 6.85 8.33
C MET A 32 7.22 6.22 7.94
N THR A 33 7.15 4.89 7.82
CA THR A 33 5.92 4.16 7.51
C THR A 33 4.85 4.38 8.59
N LYS A 34 5.24 4.37 9.87
CA LYS A 34 4.31 4.64 10.98
C LYS A 34 3.73 6.05 10.92
N TYR A 35 4.57 7.08 10.76
CA TYR A 35 4.11 8.46 10.69
C TYR A 35 3.23 8.72 9.47
N LEU A 36 3.67 8.29 8.29
CA LEU A 36 2.92 8.49 7.06
C LEU A 36 1.64 7.67 7.02
N GLY A 37 1.68 6.44 7.54
CA GLY A 37 0.49 5.61 7.69
C GLY A 37 -0.54 6.27 8.62
N SER A 38 -0.09 6.85 9.75
CA SER A 38 -0.98 7.56 10.67
C SER A 38 -1.60 8.80 10.02
N ILE A 39 -0.81 9.59 9.29
CA ILE A 39 -1.30 10.76 8.56
C ILE A 39 -2.33 10.32 7.50
N MET A 40 -2.05 9.23 6.78
CA MET A 40 -2.97 8.68 5.78
C MET A 40 -4.30 8.28 6.42
N ILE A 41 -4.28 7.58 7.56
CA ILE A 41 -5.50 7.20 8.28
C ILE A 41 -6.34 8.45 8.60
N LEU A 42 -5.72 9.50 9.13
CA LEU A 42 -6.41 10.75 9.48
C LEU A 42 -7.02 11.42 8.24
N VAL A 43 -6.28 11.48 7.13
CA VAL A 43 -6.78 12.09 5.89
C VAL A 43 -7.92 11.27 5.29
N VAL A 44 -7.82 9.95 5.28
CA VAL A 44 -8.89 9.07 4.79
C VAL A 44 -10.13 9.21 5.64
N LEU A 45 -10.00 9.21 6.97
CA LEU A 45 -11.10 9.45 7.89
C LEU A 45 -11.76 10.82 7.65
N PHE A 46 -10.96 11.87 7.51
CA PHE A 46 -11.48 13.21 7.21
C PHE A 46 -12.31 13.23 5.92
N VAL A 47 -11.81 12.64 4.83
CA VAL A 47 -12.53 12.56 3.56
C VAL A 47 -13.80 11.72 3.70
N ALA A 48 -13.73 10.56 4.38
CA ALA A 48 -14.88 9.69 4.61
C ALA A 48 -15.98 10.40 5.40
N PHE A 49 -15.64 11.10 6.48
CA PHE A 49 -16.63 11.87 7.25
C PHE A 49 -17.24 13.04 6.47
N LYS A 50 -16.39 13.77 5.73
CA LYS A 50 -16.84 14.93 4.96
C LYS A 50 -17.74 14.54 3.79
N SER A 51 -17.46 13.44 3.13
CA SER A 51 -18.21 12.97 1.95
C SER A 51 -19.52 12.25 2.29
N LYS A 52 -19.75 11.89 3.57
CA LYS A 52 -20.96 11.22 4.06
C LYS A 52 -21.36 10.02 3.19
N PRO A 53 -20.52 8.96 3.12
CA PRO A 53 -20.78 7.82 2.27
C PRO A 53 -22.11 7.13 2.63
N PRO A 54 -22.84 6.59 1.65
CA PRO A 54 -24.07 5.84 1.87
C PRO A 54 -23.75 4.43 2.40
N VAL A 55 -23.31 4.34 3.67
CA VAL A 55 -22.86 3.08 4.30
C VAL A 55 -23.96 2.01 4.29
N GLY A 56 -25.22 2.42 4.52
CA GLY A 56 -26.35 1.49 4.50
C GLY A 56 -26.54 0.82 3.13
N GLU A 57 -26.45 1.60 2.05
CA GLU A 57 -26.53 1.07 0.69
C GLU A 57 -25.31 0.21 0.35
N ALA A 58 -24.10 0.61 0.76
CA ALA A 58 -22.90 -0.18 0.56
C ALA A 58 -23.02 -1.56 1.20
N VAL A 59 -23.51 -1.64 2.42
CA VAL A 59 -23.70 -2.93 3.13
C VAL A 59 -24.79 -3.77 2.47
N THR A 60 -25.93 -3.18 2.12
CA THR A 60 -27.04 -3.93 1.49
C THR A 60 -26.68 -4.41 0.08
N SER A 61 -25.86 -3.65 -0.66
CA SER A 61 -25.40 -4.02 -2.00
C SER A 61 -24.48 -5.25 -2.01
N VAL A 62 -23.83 -5.56 -0.88
CA VAL A 62 -23.03 -6.80 -0.76
C VAL A 62 -23.89 -8.06 -0.97
N TYR A 63 -25.18 -8.00 -0.64
CA TYR A 63 -26.10 -9.12 -0.80
C TYR A 63 -26.86 -9.12 -2.14
N LYS A 64 -26.74 -8.07 -2.94
CA LYS A 64 -27.42 -7.93 -4.24
C LYS A 64 -26.52 -8.37 -5.39
N PHE A 65 -26.33 -9.67 -5.54
CA PHE A 65 -25.46 -10.22 -6.61
C PHE A 65 -26.08 -10.25 -8.02
N SER A 66 -27.30 -9.79 -8.20
CA SER A 66 -28.03 -9.93 -9.47
C SER A 66 -27.46 -9.14 -10.67
N GLU A 67 -26.57 -8.21 -10.44
CA GLU A 67 -25.97 -7.35 -11.49
C GLU A 67 -24.47 -7.62 -11.68
N ALA A 68 -24.03 -8.80 -11.33
CA ALA A 68 -22.64 -9.17 -11.15
C ALA A 68 -21.72 -9.38 -12.39
N PRO A 69 -22.15 -9.47 -13.67
CA PRO A 69 -21.22 -9.77 -14.76
C PRO A 69 -20.05 -8.78 -14.88
N GLY A 70 -20.29 -7.48 -14.54
CA GLY A 70 -19.26 -6.44 -14.56
C GLY A 70 -18.28 -6.46 -13.39
N LEU A 71 -18.59 -7.21 -12.31
CA LEU A 71 -17.77 -7.23 -11.09
C LEU A 71 -16.66 -8.28 -11.12
N VAL A 72 -16.73 -9.28 -12.00
CA VAL A 72 -15.78 -10.40 -12.04
C VAL A 72 -14.35 -9.90 -12.25
N PHE A 73 -14.12 -9.03 -13.21
CA PHE A 73 -12.79 -8.51 -13.51
C PHE A 73 -12.23 -7.64 -12.35
N PRO A 74 -12.96 -6.66 -11.79
CA PRO A 74 -12.54 -5.94 -10.59
C PRO A 74 -12.26 -6.85 -9.39
N MET A 75 -13.04 -7.92 -9.18
CA MET A 75 -12.82 -8.88 -8.10
C MET A 75 -11.52 -9.65 -8.28
N ILE A 76 -11.24 -10.15 -9.49
CA ILE A 76 -9.98 -10.84 -9.81
C ILE A 76 -8.80 -9.89 -9.60
N THR A 77 -8.90 -8.63 -10.05
CA THR A 77 -7.87 -7.62 -9.90
C THR A 77 -7.62 -7.30 -8.42
N LEU A 78 -8.68 -7.18 -7.62
CA LEU A 78 -8.57 -6.95 -6.18
C LEU A 78 -7.92 -8.13 -5.45
N LEU A 79 -8.30 -9.36 -5.81
CA LEU A 79 -7.69 -10.57 -5.27
C LEU A 79 -6.20 -10.64 -5.63
N GLY A 80 -5.85 -10.45 -6.90
CA GLY A 80 -4.46 -10.46 -7.35
C GLY A 80 -3.60 -9.40 -6.68
N GLY A 81 -4.11 -8.17 -6.57
CA GLY A 81 -3.42 -7.08 -5.88
C GLY A 81 -3.36 -7.23 -4.35
N SER A 82 -4.26 -8.02 -3.76
CA SER A 82 -4.30 -8.23 -2.31
C SER A 82 -3.48 -9.43 -1.85
N CYS A 83 -3.53 -10.53 -2.61
CA CYS A 83 -2.83 -11.76 -2.28
C CYS A 83 -1.36 -11.78 -2.75
N GLY A 84 -0.96 -10.78 -3.49
CA GLY A 84 0.41 -10.33 -3.71
C GLY A 84 1.46 -11.36 -4.11
N GLY A 85 1.22 -12.19 -5.12
CA GLY A 85 2.27 -12.93 -5.80
C GLY A 85 3.33 -13.61 -4.90
N TYR A 86 4.58 -13.54 -5.32
CA TYR A 86 5.73 -14.16 -4.62
C TYR A 86 6.02 -13.57 -3.22
N ILE A 87 5.64 -12.32 -2.95
CA ILE A 87 5.85 -11.66 -1.65
C ILE A 87 5.12 -12.41 -0.53
N THR A 88 3.98 -13.03 -0.82
CA THR A 88 3.24 -13.83 0.14
C THR A 88 4.02 -15.07 0.56
N PHE A 89 4.70 -15.72 -0.38
CA PHE A 89 5.52 -16.91 -0.09
C PHE A 89 6.85 -16.56 0.57
N SER A 90 7.49 -15.48 0.14
CA SER A 90 8.77 -15.02 0.68
C SER A 90 8.63 -14.34 2.05
N GLY A 91 7.43 -14.03 2.50
CA GLY A 91 7.17 -13.52 3.85
C GLY A 91 7.68 -14.44 4.96
N ALA A 92 7.69 -15.75 4.74
CA ALA A 92 8.26 -16.72 5.67
C ALA A 92 9.77 -16.52 5.88
N HIS A 93 10.55 -16.23 4.83
CA HIS A 93 11.98 -15.92 4.94
C HIS A 93 12.23 -14.69 5.81
N ARG A 94 11.39 -13.66 5.69
CA ARG A 94 11.51 -12.46 6.53
C ARG A 94 11.29 -12.75 8.02
N LEU A 95 10.45 -13.70 8.36
CA LEU A 95 10.27 -14.14 9.75
C LEU A 95 11.52 -14.86 10.25
N LEU A 96 12.11 -15.72 9.43
CA LEU A 96 13.38 -16.40 9.77
C LEU A 96 14.53 -15.40 9.92
N ASP A 97 14.66 -14.44 9.00
CA ASP A 97 15.66 -13.35 9.09
C ASP A 97 15.46 -12.46 10.33
N ALA A 98 14.23 -12.34 10.81
CA ALA A 98 13.90 -11.63 12.04
C ALA A 98 14.15 -12.45 13.32
N GLY A 99 14.61 -13.72 13.17
CA GLY A 99 14.93 -14.61 14.28
C GLY A 99 13.76 -15.43 14.81
N PHE A 100 12.59 -15.36 14.18
CA PHE A 100 11.45 -16.18 14.57
C PHE A 100 11.66 -17.62 14.08
N SER A 101 11.75 -18.55 15.02
CA SER A 101 11.92 -19.98 14.70
C SER A 101 11.24 -20.87 15.72
N GLY A 102 10.51 -21.86 15.20
CA GLY A 102 9.85 -22.86 16.03
C GLY A 102 8.50 -22.44 16.63
N THR A 103 7.93 -23.35 17.40
CA THR A 103 6.57 -23.21 17.94
C THR A 103 6.44 -22.16 19.06
N LYS A 104 7.56 -21.82 19.70
CA LYS A 104 7.61 -20.83 20.80
C LYS A 104 7.23 -19.42 20.33
N ASP A 105 7.60 -19.08 19.10
CA ASP A 105 7.39 -17.75 18.53
C ASP A 105 6.02 -17.61 17.83
N LEU A 106 5.29 -18.72 17.69
CA LEU A 106 4.00 -18.76 17.00
C LEU A 106 2.96 -17.76 17.54
N PRO A 107 2.82 -17.55 18.86
CA PRO A 107 1.87 -16.58 19.40
C PRO A 107 2.18 -15.15 18.98
N GLU A 108 3.46 -14.76 18.94
CA GLU A 108 3.91 -13.42 18.55
C GLU A 108 3.73 -13.21 17.03
N VAL A 109 4.09 -14.18 16.21
CA VAL A 109 3.85 -14.17 14.77
C VAL A 109 2.35 -14.04 14.49
N ARG A 110 1.51 -14.85 15.15
CA ARG A 110 0.06 -14.80 15.01
C ARG A 110 -0.51 -13.42 15.36
N ARG A 111 -0.07 -12.84 16.47
CA ARG A 111 -0.51 -11.51 16.89
C ARG A 111 -0.12 -10.45 15.86
N SER A 112 1.11 -10.47 15.37
CA SER A 112 1.60 -9.53 14.35
C SER A 112 0.82 -9.65 13.03
N VAL A 113 0.55 -10.87 12.58
CA VAL A 113 -0.25 -11.14 11.37
C VAL A 113 -1.69 -10.63 11.54
N LEU A 114 -2.34 -10.95 12.66
CA LEU A 114 -3.71 -10.49 12.93
C LEU A 114 -3.79 -8.97 12.99
N MET A 115 -2.84 -8.31 13.65
CA MET A 115 -2.78 -6.85 13.67
C MET A 115 -2.57 -6.26 12.26
N GLY A 116 -1.65 -6.82 11.48
CA GLY A 116 -1.41 -6.39 10.10
C GLY A 116 -2.64 -6.51 9.22
N ILE A 117 -3.33 -7.64 9.27
CA ILE A 117 -4.58 -7.88 8.52
C ILE A 117 -5.68 -6.91 8.97
N THR A 118 -5.85 -6.71 10.28
CA THR A 118 -6.87 -5.81 10.82
C THR A 118 -6.62 -4.36 10.37
N VAL A 119 -5.40 -3.86 10.52
CA VAL A 119 -5.05 -2.50 10.13
C VAL A 119 -5.21 -2.30 8.62
N SER A 120 -4.68 -3.21 7.80
CA SER A 120 -4.78 -3.09 6.35
C SER A 120 -6.21 -3.24 5.84
N GLY A 121 -7.00 -4.15 6.43
CA GLY A 121 -8.42 -4.32 6.11
C GLY A 121 -9.24 -3.09 6.46
N THR A 122 -9.05 -2.55 7.66
CA THR A 122 -9.70 -1.31 8.10
C THR A 122 -9.37 -0.15 7.15
N MET A 123 -8.10 0.01 6.77
CA MET A 123 -7.69 1.05 5.82
C MET A 123 -8.35 0.91 4.46
N ARG A 124 -8.49 -0.30 3.94
CA ARG A 124 -9.17 -0.56 2.66
C ARG A 124 -10.65 -0.19 2.72
N ILE A 125 -11.33 -0.56 3.81
CA ILE A 125 -12.73 -0.20 4.02
C ILE A 125 -12.89 1.31 4.12
N LEU A 126 -12.06 1.99 4.90
CA LEU A 126 -12.10 3.44 5.04
C LEU A 126 -11.82 4.16 3.71
N LEU A 127 -10.83 3.70 2.95
CA LEU A 127 -10.52 4.26 1.64
C LEU A 127 -11.67 4.07 0.65
N PHE A 128 -12.26 2.87 0.63
CA PHE A 128 -13.43 2.58 -0.17
C PHE A 128 -14.59 3.51 0.17
N LEU A 129 -14.92 3.68 1.45
CA LEU A 129 -15.97 4.55 1.91
C LEU A 129 -15.69 6.02 1.56
N ALA A 130 -14.44 6.48 1.71
CA ALA A 130 -14.04 7.83 1.35
C ALA A 130 -14.28 8.09 -0.15
N VAL A 131 -13.84 7.18 -1.02
CA VAL A 131 -14.03 7.30 -2.47
C VAL A 131 -15.51 7.19 -2.84
N LEU A 132 -16.24 6.22 -2.28
CA LEU A 132 -17.68 6.04 -2.49
C LEU A 132 -18.46 7.31 -2.12
N GLY A 133 -18.16 7.89 -0.96
CA GLY A 133 -18.82 9.12 -0.51
C GLY A 133 -18.58 10.30 -1.47
N VAL A 134 -17.34 10.45 -1.97
CA VAL A 134 -17.02 11.50 -2.95
C VAL A 134 -17.73 11.26 -4.27
N VAL A 135 -17.71 10.04 -4.78
CA VAL A 135 -18.38 9.67 -6.04
C VAL A 135 -19.89 9.91 -5.95
N THR A 136 -20.49 9.59 -4.81
CA THR A 136 -21.94 9.81 -4.60
C THR A 136 -22.27 11.29 -4.44
N ALA A 137 -21.45 12.05 -3.72
CA ALA A 137 -21.67 13.48 -3.47
C ALA A 137 -21.32 14.35 -4.69
N MET A 138 -20.36 13.93 -5.50
CA MET A 138 -19.81 14.68 -6.64
C MET A 138 -19.66 13.77 -7.88
N PRO A 139 -20.75 13.31 -8.51
CA PRO A 139 -20.69 12.37 -9.65
C PRO A 139 -19.85 12.88 -10.83
N GLN A 140 -19.74 14.21 -10.98
CA GLN A 140 -18.95 14.85 -12.04
C GLN A 140 -17.43 14.58 -11.92
N VAL A 141 -16.95 14.08 -10.80
CA VAL A 141 -15.54 13.69 -10.64
C VAL A 141 -15.24 12.44 -11.45
N VAL A 142 -16.24 11.54 -11.59
CA VAL A 142 -16.12 10.30 -12.36
C VAL A 142 -16.01 10.65 -13.84
N GLY A 143 -14.98 10.13 -14.51
CA GLY A 143 -14.73 10.43 -15.93
C GLY A 143 -13.94 11.71 -16.21
N SER A 144 -13.60 12.50 -15.19
CA SER A 144 -12.65 13.61 -15.35
C SER A 144 -11.24 13.11 -15.67
N ASP A 145 -10.41 13.94 -16.31
CA ASP A 145 -9.00 13.58 -16.61
C ASP A 145 -8.23 13.18 -15.33
N ALA A 146 -8.50 13.84 -14.21
CA ALA A 146 -7.93 13.52 -12.94
C ALA A 146 -8.36 12.13 -12.45
N TRP A 147 -9.62 11.75 -12.68
CA TRP A 147 -10.15 10.42 -12.34
C TRP A 147 -9.53 9.34 -13.22
N VAL A 148 -9.42 9.57 -14.52
CA VAL A 148 -8.79 8.62 -15.46
C VAL A 148 -7.32 8.37 -15.07
N ALA A 149 -6.61 9.41 -14.64
CA ALA A 149 -5.23 9.30 -14.23
C ALA A 149 -5.09 8.55 -12.87
N SER A 150 -5.94 8.84 -11.90
CA SER A 150 -5.91 8.19 -10.57
C SER A 150 -7.23 8.45 -9.82
N PRO A 151 -8.18 7.49 -9.82
CA PRO A 151 -9.45 7.64 -9.12
C PRO A 151 -9.32 8.04 -7.64
N PRO A 152 -8.43 7.43 -6.83
CA PRO A 152 -8.27 7.86 -5.44
C PRO A 152 -7.75 9.28 -5.31
N ALA A 153 -6.77 9.68 -6.14
CA ALA A 153 -6.23 11.05 -6.09
C ALA A 153 -7.29 12.09 -6.42
N ALA A 154 -8.11 11.84 -7.44
CA ALA A 154 -9.24 12.71 -7.79
C ALA A 154 -10.28 12.80 -6.68
N ALA A 155 -10.59 11.69 -6.02
CA ALA A 155 -11.49 11.66 -4.87
C ALA A 155 -10.94 12.48 -3.69
N PHE A 156 -9.65 12.38 -3.38
CA PHE A 156 -9.03 13.18 -2.33
C PHE A 156 -8.96 14.67 -2.69
N GLN A 157 -8.76 15.00 -3.96
CA GLN A 157 -8.83 16.38 -4.45
C GLN A 157 -10.23 16.97 -4.30
N ALA A 158 -11.26 16.23 -4.68
CA ALA A 158 -12.64 16.65 -4.56
C ALA A 158 -13.11 16.75 -3.10
N GLY A 159 -12.76 15.77 -2.26
CA GLY A 159 -13.18 15.71 -0.87
C GLY A 159 -12.44 16.64 0.08
N ALA A 160 -11.13 16.82 -0.10
CA ALA A 160 -10.25 17.57 0.78
C ALA A 160 -9.48 18.73 0.07
N GLY A 161 -9.80 19.01 -1.20
CA GLY A 161 -9.18 20.09 -1.97
C GLY A 161 -7.71 19.83 -2.32
N VAL A 162 -7.00 20.88 -2.70
CA VAL A 162 -5.59 20.81 -3.12
C VAL A 162 -4.68 20.25 -2.01
N ILE A 163 -4.98 20.55 -0.75
CA ILE A 163 -4.21 20.07 0.40
C ILE A 163 -4.36 18.53 0.49
N GLY A 164 -5.60 18.02 0.43
CA GLY A 164 -5.86 16.57 0.42
C GLY A 164 -5.16 15.86 -0.72
N TYR A 165 -5.20 16.42 -1.92
CA TYR A 165 -4.48 15.91 -3.08
C TYR A 165 -2.97 15.83 -2.86
N LYS A 166 -2.35 16.89 -2.34
CA LYS A 166 -0.90 16.91 -2.07
C LYS A 166 -0.50 15.92 -0.98
N ILE A 167 -1.27 15.84 0.11
CA ILE A 167 -1.02 14.88 1.20
C ILE A 167 -1.17 13.44 0.68
N PHE A 168 -2.23 13.15 -0.09
CA PHE A 168 -2.42 11.85 -0.71
C PHE A 168 -1.23 11.49 -1.62
N GLY A 169 -0.82 12.41 -2.50
CA GLY A 169 0.33 12.22 -3.38
C GLY A 169 1.63 11.95 -2.62
N LEU A 170 1.88 12.68 -1.52
CA LEU A 170 3.04 12.46 -0.65
C LEU A 170 3.02 11.07 -0.02
N VAL A 171 1.87 10.67 0.53
CA VAL A 171 1.71 9.35 1.16
C VAL A 171 1.90 8.22 0.15
N ILE A 172 1.32 8.32 -1.05
CA ILE A 172 1.49 7.31 -2.10
C ILE A 172 2.94 7.25 -2.57
N PHE A 173 3.62 8.39 -2.70
CA PHE A 173 5.04 8.42 -3.04
C PHE A 173 5.89 7.65 -2.01
N PHE A 174 5.70 7.89 -0.74
CA PHE A 174 6.43 7.16 0.30
C PHE A 174 6.00 5.69 0.40
N ALA A 175 4.72 5.38 0.18
CA ALA A 175 4.27 4.00 0.09
C ALA A 175 4.94 3.25 -1.08
N ALA A 176 5.12 3.90 -2.22
CA ALA A 176 5.88 3.34 -3.34
C ALA A 176 7.35 3.10 -2.98
N CYS A 177 8.01 4.06 -2.32
CA CYS A 177 9.40 3.89 -1.85
C CYS A 177 9.52 2.71 -0.88
N THR A 178 8.63 2.59 0.10
CA THR A 178 8.65 1.46 1.04
C THR A 178 8.36 0.12 0.35
N SER A 179 7.52 0.11 -0.69
CA SER A 179 7.24 -1.08 -1.49
C SER A 179 8.45 -1.52 -2.30
N ILE A 180 9.18 -0.58 -2.91
CA ILE A 180 10.42 -0.86 -3.64
C ILE A 180 11.45 -1.49 -2.69
N ILE A 181 11.68 -0.89 -1.52
CA ILE A 181 12.62 -1.40 -0.52
C ILE A 181 12.19 -2.79 -0.02
N GLY A 182 10.90 -2.96 0.25
CA GLY A 182 10.35 -4.25 0.68
C GLY A 182 10.52 -5.34 -0.36
N ALA A 183 10.28 -5.03 -1.63
CA ALA A 183 10.45 -5.96 -2.74
C ALA A 183 11.93 -6.33 -2.94
N ALA A 184 12.83 -5.35 -2.94
CA ALA A 184 14.27 -5.55 -3.07
C ALA A 184 14.81 -6.42 -1.93
N TYR A 185 14.49 -6.08 -0.68
CA TYR A 185 14.89 -6.87 0.49
C TYR A 185 14.40 -8.31 0.41
N THR A 186 13.12 -8.50 0.05
CA THR A 186 12.53 -9.84 -0.05
C THR A 186 13.17 -10.67 -1.16
N SER A 187 13.43 -10.07 -2.33
CA SER A 187 14.09 -10.74 -3.44
C SER A 187 15.51 -11.17 -3.08
N VAL A 188 16.29 -10.29 -2.48
CA VAL A 188 17.67 -10.59 -2.08
C VAL A 188 17.71 -11.61 -0.94
N SER A 189 16.82 -11.52 0.05
CA SER A 189 16.71 -12.50 1.12
C SER A 189 16.43 -13.92 0.58
N PHE A 190 15.57 -14.00 -0.44
CA PHE A 190 15.32 -15.28 -1.13
C PHE A 190 16.53 -15.79 -1.90
N LEU A 191 17.24 -14.90 -2.62
CA LEU A 191 18.42 -15.26 -3.39
C LEU A 191 19.61 -15.71 -2.53
N LYS A 192 19.76 -15.19 -1.32
CA LYS A 192 20.81 -15.59 -0.37
C LYS A 192 20.83 -17.10 -0.08
N THR A 193 19.68 -17.74 -0.15
CA THR A 193 19.56 -19.18 0.08
C THR A 193 20.17 -20.04 -1.05
N LEU A 194 20.41 -19.44 -2.22
CA LEU A 194 20.87 -20.16 -3.40
C LEU A 194 22.41 -20.30 -3.44
N HIS A 195 23.16 -19.27 -3.01
CA HIS A 195 24.61 -19.31 -3.09
C HIS A 195 25.29 -18.37 -2.07
N PRO A 196 26.38 -18.79 -1.40
CA PRO A 196 27.13 -17.96 -0.42
C PRO A 196 27.66 -16.64 -1.01
N PHE A 197 28.05 -16.62 -2.27
CA PHE A 197 28.50 -15.40 -2.97
C PHE A 197 27.45 -14.27 -2.94
N ILE A 198 26.18 -14.60 -3.03
CA ILE A 198 25.09 -13.62 -2.97
C ILE A 198 24.98 -13.03 -1.56
N MET A 199 25.22 -13.86 -0.54
CA MET A 199 25.20 -13.44 0.85
C MET A 199 26.31 -12.44 1.16
N GLU A 200 27.51 -12.64 0.62
CA GLU A 200 28.66 -11.74 0.80
C GLU A 200 28.52 -10.45 0.02
N ASN A 201 27.83 -10.46 -1.12
CA ASN A 201 27.69 -9.34 -2.05
C ASN A 201 26.26 -8.77 -2.12
N GLU A 202 25.47 -8.91 -1.04
CA GLU A 202 24.06 -8.51 -0.95
C GLU A 202 23.76 -7.12 -1.54
N LYS A 203 24.61 -6.13 -1.23
CA LYS A 203 24.40 -4.75 -1.65
C LYS A 203 24.40 -4.59 -3.17
N TRP A 204 25.21 -5.37 -3.89
CA TRP A 204 25.28 -5.30 -5.34
C TRP A 204 24.05 -5.93 -6.01
N PHE A 205 23.52 -6.99 -5.42
CA PHE A 205 22.30 -7.65 -5.90
C PHE A 205 21.01 -6.83 -5.67
N VAL A 206 21.06 -5.80 -4.82
CA VAL A 206 19.94 -4.87 -4.61
C VAL A 206 19.95 -3.75 -5.66
N ILE A 207 21.13 -3.37 -6.15
CA ILE A 207 21.29 -2.28 -7.10
C ILE A 207 21.04 -2.72 -8.55
N GLY A 208 21.32 -3.97 -8.88
CA GLY A 208 21.14 -4.57 -10.22
C GLY A 208 19.80 -5.21 -10.40
#